data_07178d6069fe8797dc09915be79801f9
#
_entry.id   07178d6069fe8797dc09915be79801f9
#
_cell.length_a   1.000
_cell.length_b   1.000
_cell.length_c   1.000
_cell.angle_alpha   90.00
_cell.angle_beta   90.00
_cell.angle_gamma   90.00
#
_symmetry.space_group_name_H-M   'P 1'
#
loop_
_entity.id
_entity.type
_entity.pdbx_description
1 polymer ?
#
loop_
_entity_poly.entity_id
_entity_poly.type
_entity_poly.pdbx_seq_one_letter_code
_entity_poly.pdbx_strand_id
1 'polypeptide(L)'
;MTHLQTLWPSVALAVLAGLGAGAAWAQEPPALRVGALLWDRTEVTVAQFARFVQATGRVTQAEREGGGFEYVGGWQRRPGWTWRQPDGQPVRDDVPAVHLNFAEAQAYCQWRGARLPTAAEWQSAAYVEQRSDPPAPFQRARLYPYPTGETPQGANTSDPDPWPRAAPAGATAAGVNGLFDMGANVWEWVQDAQGEERRTMGGSWWYGAHQMRADVVAYKPASFYAVYIGFRCVRPVP
;
A
#
# COMPACT_ATOMS: atom_id res chain seq x y z
N MET A 1 -44.50 24.77 71.12
CA MET A 1 -44.01 23.43 70.68
C MET A 1 -43.88 23.45 69.14
N THR A 2 -42.73 23.76 68.68
CA THR A 2 -42.42 23.97 67.24
C THR A 2 -41.53 22.88 66.79
N HIS A 3 -41.99 22.00 65.91
CA HIS A 3 -41.22 20.92 65.30
C HIS A 3 -40.38 21.46 64.12
N LEU A 4 -39.07 21.44 64.26
CA LEU A 4 -38.13 21.62 63.13
C LEU A 4 -38.04 20.31 62.37
N GLN A 5 -38.42 20.31 61.11
CA GLN A 5 -38.14 19.24 60.15
C GLN A 5 -36.77 19.54 59.46
N THR A 6 -35.83 18.67 59.68
CA THR A 6 -34.55 18.68 59.00
C THR A 6 -34.66 18.06 57.62
N LEU A 7 -34.47 18.86 56.57
CA LEU A 7 -34.36 18.40 55.20
C LEU A 7 -32.94 17.91 54.90
N TRP A 8 -32.79 16.67 54.52
CA TRP A 8 -31.54 16.11 54.01
C TRP A 8 -31.44 16.36 52.51
N PRO A 9 -30.30 16.83 51.99
CA PRO A 9 -30.14 16.96 50.55
C PRO A 9 -29.83 15.59 49.91
N SER A 10 -30.65 15.20 48.96
CA SER A 10 -30.43 14.03 48.10
C SER A 10 -29.22 14.31 47.22
N VAL A 11 -28.13 13.57 47.37
CA VAL A 11 -27.00 13.58 46.48
C VAL A 11 -27.36 12.75 45.26
N ALA A 12 -27.61 13.41 44.14
CA ALA A 12 -27.77 12.76 42.84
C ALA A 12 -26.40 12.31 42.33
N LEU A 13 -26.21 11.01 42.30
CA LEU A 13 -25.00 10.39 41.67
C LEU A 13 -25.15 10.51 40.15
N ALA A 14 -24.45 11.45 39.52
CA ALA A 14 -24.36 11.56 38.09
C ALA A 14 -23.46 10.41 37.58
N VAL A 15 -24.08 9.39 37.00
CA VAL A 15 -23.36 8.36 36.22
C VAL A 15 -22.92 9.03 34.94
N LEU A 16 -21.64 9.39 34.89
CA LEU A 16 -20.95 9.73 33.64
C LEU A 16 -20.86 8.47 32.78
N ALA A 17 -21.81 8.29 31.88
CA ALA A 17 -21.67 7.34 30.76
C ALA A 17 -20.49 7.82 29.92
N GLY A 18 -19.35 7.15 30.09
CA GLY A 18 -18.20 7.33 29.21
C GLY A 18 -18.62 7.00 27.79
N LEU A 19 -18.89 8.04 27.00
CA LEU A 19 -18.92 7.91 25.56
C LEU A 19 -17.52 7.47 25.14
N GLY A 20 -17.34 6.15 24.98
CA GLY A 20 -16.21 5.61 24.28
C GLY A 20 -16.16 6.32 22.93
N ALA A 21 -15.15 7.18 22.75
CA ALA A 21 -14.80 7.70 21.46
C ALA A 21 -14.48 6.47 20.59
N GLY A 22 -15.48 5.94 19.89
CA GLY A 22 -15.28 5.05 18.78
C GLY A 22 -14.32 5.80 17.85
N ALA A 23 -13.06 5.39 17.85
CA ALA A 23 -12.11 5.86 16.86
C ALA A 23 -12.82 5.72 15.52
N ALA A 24 -13.10 6.84 14.87
CA ALA A 24 -13.55 6.84 13.50
C ALA A 24 -12.45 6.15 12.72
N TRP A 25 -12.62 4.86 12.50
CA TRP A 25 -11.74 4.05 11.65
C TRP A 25 -11.87 4.69 10.27
N ALA A 26 -10.97 5.60 9.99
CA ALA A 26 -10.89 6.24 8.69
C ALA A 26 -10.87 5.12 7.66
N GLN A 27 -11.73 5.26 6.64
CA GLN A 27 -12.05 4.25 5.64
C GLN A 27 -10.87 3.35 5.28
N GLU A 28 -11.05 2.05 5.54
CA GLU A 28 -10.12 1.05 5.03
C GLU A 28 -9.95 1.25 3.51
N PRO A 29 -8.75 1.01 2.97
CA PRO A 29 -8.58 1.07 1.52
C PRO A 29 -9.64 0.19 0.86
N PRO A 30 -10.16 0.59 -0.30
CA PRO A 30 -11.07 -0.24 -1.07
C PRO A 30 -10.41 -1.61 -1.27
N ALA A 31 -11.08 -2.66 -0.82
CA ALA A 31 -10.58 -4.03 -0.94
C ALA A 31 -11.39 -4.80 -1.98
N LEU A 32 -10.68 -5.64 -2.74
CA LEU A 32 -11.28 -6.56 -3.69
C LEU A 32 -11.02 -8.00 -3.27
N ARG A 33 -12.04 -8.85 -3.40
CA ARG A 33 -11.86 -10.29 -3.24
C ARG A 33 -11.26 -10.87 -4.52
N VAL A 34 -10.07 -11.49 -4.38
CA VAL A 34 -9.47 -12.33 -5.42
C VAL A 34 -9.13 -13.67 -4.79
N GLY A 35 -9.79 -14.71 -5.23
CA GLY A 35 -9.69 -16.04 -4.63
C GLY A 35 -10.15 -16.06 -3.17
N ALA A 36 -9.27 -16.55 -2.29
CA ALA A 36 -9.51 -16.65 -0.85
C ALA A 36 -9.06 -15.41 -0.06
N LEU A 37 -8.59 -14.35 -0.74
CA LEU A 37 -8.02 -13.17 -0.10
C LEU A 37 -8.81 -11.90 -0.45
N LEU A 38 -8.83 -10.99 0.50
CA LEU A 38 -9.15 -9.57 0.29
C LEU A 38 -7.84 -8.84 0.02
N TRP A 39 -7.77 -8.17 -1.11
CA TRP A 39 -6.62 -7.40 -1.59
C TRP A 39 -6.87 -5.91 -1.43
N ASP A 40 -5.87 -5.16 -1.00
CA ASP A 40 -5.88 -3.72 -1.24
C ASP A 40 -5.96 -3.50 -2.75
N ARG A 41 -6.93 -2.69 -3.18
CA ARG A 41 -7.20 -2.49 -4.61
C ARG A 41 -6.06 -1.77 -5.33
N THR A 42 -5.30 -0.97 -4.59
CA THR A 42 -4.15 -0.17 -5.03
C THR A 42 -2.97 -0.41 -4.10
N GLU A 43 -1.82 0.17 -4.38
CA GLU A 43 -0.74 0.30 -3.41
C GLU A 43 -1.19 1.13 -2.19
N VAL A 44 -0.50 0.95 -1.07
CA VAL A 44 -0.71 1.76 0.14
C VAL A 44 -0.28 3.19 -0.13
N THR A 45 -1.19 4.14 0.14
CA THR A 45 -0.97 5.57 -0.13
C THR A 45 -0.28 6.31 1.03
N VAL A 46 0.23 7.50 0.72
CA VAL A 46 0.80 8.43 1.72
C VAL A 46 -0.19 8.70 2.86
N ALA A 47 -1.47 8.99 2.55
CA ALA A 47 -2.48 9.21 3.60
C ALA A 47 -2.69 7.99 4.49
N GLN A 48 -2.69 6.80 3.92
CA GLN A 48 -2.86 5.55 4.66
C GLN A 48 -1.66 5.27 5.56
N PHE A 49 -0.45 5.45 5.04
CA PHE A 49 0.77 5.27 5.81
C PHE A 49 0.93 6.33 6.92
N ALA A 50 0.49 7.57 6.66
CA ALA A 50 0.47 8.63 7.66
C ALA A 50 -0.34 8.27 8.90
N ARG A 51 -1.48 7.60 8.74
CA ARG A 51 -2.30 7.11 9.87
C ARG A 51 -1.57 6.08 10.71
N PHE A 52 -0.85 5.16 10.08
CA PHE A 52 -0.02 4.19 10.77
C PHE A 52 1.07 4.88 11.59
N VAL A 53 1.77 5.83 10.99
CA VAL A 53 2.80 6.61 11.69
C VAL A 53 2.21 7.40 12.86
N GLN A 54 1.06 8.04 12.66
CA GLN A 54 0.36 8.78 13.72
C GLN A 54 -0.06 7.85 14.87
N ALA A 55 -0.56 6.65 14.56
CA ALA A 55 -1.04 5.70 15.56
C ALA A 55 0.09 5.01 16.34
N THR A 56 1.27 4.87 15.74
CA THR A 56 2.37 4.06 16.30
C THR A 56 3.59 4.87 16.73
N GLY A 57 3.69 6.13 16.33
CA GLY A 57 4.89 6.96 16.53
C GLY A 57 6.11 6.47 15.73
N ARG A 58 5.91 5.61 14.72
CA ARG A 58 7.02 5.02 13.97
C ARG A 58 7.78 6.08 13.17
N VAL A 59 9.11 6.03 13.28
CA VAL A 59 10.04 6.78 12.43
C VAL A 59 10.63 5.80 11.41
N THR A 60 10.55 6.09 10.12
CA THR A 60 11.07 5.23 9.06
C THR A 60 12.59 5.29 8.96
N GLN A 61 13.20 4.31 8.28
CA GLN A 61 14.65 4.31 8.06
C GLN A 61 15.09 5.52 7.24
N ALA A 62 14.33 5.89 6.20
CA ALA A 62 14.60 7.09 5.42
C ALA A 62 14.60 8.37 6.29
N GLU A 63 13.65 8.48 7.23
CA GLU A 63 13.60 9.61 8.18
C GLU A 63 14.78 9.58 9.15
N ARG A 64 15.14 8.43 9.74
CA ARG A 64 16.28 8.29 10.65
C ARG A 64 17.62 8.59 10.00
N GLU A 65 17.76 8.22 8.72
CA GLU A 65 18.99 8.40 7.96
C GLU A 65 19.05 9.75 7.21
N GLY A 66 18.02 10.59 7.38
CA GLY A 66 17.98 11.94 6.84
C GLY A 66 17.66 12.02 5.35
N GLY A 67 17.18 10.94 4.74
CA GLY A 67 16.74 10.97 3.33
C GLY A 67 16.65 9.61 2.67
N GLY A 68 15.98 9.59 1.52
CA GLY A 68 15.74 8.43 0.69
C GLY A 68 16.69 8.34 -0.51
N PHE A 69 16.59 7.25 -1.27
CA PHE A 69 17.48 7.00 -2.39
C PHE A 69 16.79 7.20 -3.74
N GLU A 70 17.57 7.79 -4.66
CA GLU A 70 17.32 7.89 -6.10
C GLU A 70 18.53 7.34 -6.84
N TYR A 71 18.32 6.82 -8.05
CA TYR A 71 19.43 6.39 -8.93
C TYR A 71 19.72 7.45 -9.99
N VAL A 72 20.90 8.04 -9.93
CA VAL A 72 21.41 9.00 -10.93
C VAL A 72 22.87 8.66 -11.23
N GLY A 73 23.09 7.74 -12.17
CA GLY A 73 24.42 7.21 -12.43
C GLY A 73 25.06 6.43 -11.26
N GLY A 74 24.24 6.04 -10.28
CA GLY A 74 24.53 5.36 -9.01
C GLY A 74 23.50 5.74 -7.95
N TRP A 75 23.41 4.95 -6.88
CA TRP A 75 22.52 5.24 -5.76
C TRP A 75 22.98 6.47 -5.00
N GLN A 76 22.15 7.49 -4.95
CA GLN A 76 22.41 8.74 -4.23
C GLN A 76 21.32 8.97 -3.18
N ARG A 77 21.76 9.23 -1.94
CA ARG A 77 20.85 9.68 -0.91
C ARG A 77 20.49 11.15 -1.13
N ARG A 78 19.18 11.42 -1.16
CA ARG A 78 18.62 12.75 -1.29
C ARG A 78 18.13 13.23 0.07
N PRO A 79 18.71 14.32 0.63
CA PRO A 79 18.30 14.85 1.92
C PRO A 79 16.80 15.17 1.97
N GLY A 80 16.13 14.75 3.05
CA GLY A 80 14.71 15.02 3.27
C GLY A 80 13.72 14.16 2.45
N TRP A 81 14.20 13.32 1.51
CA TRP A 81 13.32 12.43 0.76
C TRP A 81 12.83 11.29 1.65
N THR A 82 11.54 11.21 1.83
CA THR A 82 10.87 10.21 2.66
C THR A 82 9.52 9.84 2.04
N TRP A 83 8.78 8.97 2.68
CA TRP A 83 7.43 8.65 2.25
C TRP A 83 6.48 9.87 2.22
N ARG A 84 6.79 10.95 2.97
CA ARG A 84 6.01 12.21 2.98
C ARG A 84 6.35 13.13 1.83
N GLN A 85 7.59 13.06 1.37
CA GLN A 85 8.15 13.90 0.33
C GLN A 85 9.07 13.05 -0.55
N PRO A 86 8.51 12.16 -1.39
CA PRO A 86 9.29 11.16 -2.13
C PRO A 86 10.38 11.72 -3.03
N ASP A 87 10.21 12.93 -3.52
CA ASP A 87 11.14 13.65 -4.38
C ASP A 87 11.57 15.01 -3.80
N GLY A 88 11.43 15.15 -2.48
CA GLY A 88 11.75 16.40 -1.77
C GLY A 88 10.67 17.48 -1.87
N GLN A 89 9.55 17.18 -2.54
CA GLN A 89 8.39 18.07 -2.62
C GLN A 89 7.19 17.46 -1.90
N PRO A 90 6.32 18.28 -1.32
CA PRO A 90 5.04 17.80 -0.81
C PRO A 90 4.26 17.09 -1.91
N VAL A 91 3.75 15.91 -1.59
CA VAL A 91 2.94 15.12 -2.53
C VAL A 91 1.49 15.07 -2.09
N ARG A 92 0.63 14.67 -3.03
CA ARG A 92 -0.77 14.37 -2.75
C ARG A 92 -0.88 13.15 -1.83
N ASP A 93 -1.92 13.13 -1.04
CA ASP A 93 -2.22 12.05 -0.09
C ASP A 93 -2.51 10.70 -0.77
N ASP A 94 -2.91 10.72 -2.03
CA ASP A 94 -3.32 9.55 -2.81
C ASP A 94 -2.19 8.90 -3.64
N VAL A 95 -0.96 9.42 -3.59
CA VAL A 95 0.18 8.74 -4.23
C VAL A 95 0.68 7.57 -3.38
N PRO A 96 1.34 6.55 -3.97
CA PRO A 96 1.92 5.45 -3.22
C PRO A 96 2.95 5.91 -2.19
N ALA A 97 2.91 5.34 -1.00
CA ALA A 97 3.95 5.52 0.01
C ALA A 97 5.21 4.75 -0.40
N VAL A 98 6.30 5.46 -0.62
CA VAL A 98 7.60 4.91 -1.05
C VAL A 98 8.70 5.24 -0.05
N HIS A 99 9.95 4.92 -0.35
CA HIS A 99 11.07 5.01 0.60
C HIS A 99 10.86 4.19 1.87
N LEU A 100 10.19 3.06 1.73
CA LEU A 100 9.88 2.12 2.81
C LEU A 100 10.60 0.80 2.58
N ASN A 101 11.32 0.33 3.59
CA ASN A 101 11.94 -0.98 3.56
C ASN A 101 10.91 -2.11 3.82
N PHE A 102 11.34 -3.36 3.64
CA PHE A 102 10.47 -4.52 3.83
C PHE A 102 9.84 -4.58 5.23
N ALA A 103 10.62 -4.32 6.29
CA ALA A 103 10.12 -4.41 7.67
C ALA A 103 9.07 -3.32 7.97
N GLU A 104 9.17 -2.17 7.34
CA GLU A 104 8.20 -1.08 7.49
C GLU A 104 6.89 -1.40 6.76
N ALA A 105 6.98 -1.94 5.54
CA ALA A 105 5.84 -2.43 4.79
C ALA A 105 5.11 -3.56 5.54
N GLN A 106 5.86 -4.55 6.04
CA GLN A 106 5.32 -5.64 6.84
C GLN A 106 4.62 -5.15 8.11
N ALA A 107 5.26 -4.22 8.85
CA ALA A 107 4.69 -3.67 10.08
C ALA A 107 3.39 -2.89 9.84
N TYR A 108 3.29 -2.16 8.73
CA TYR A 108 2.05 -1.50 8.35
C TYR A 108 0.93 -2.51 8.10
N CYS A 109 1.18 -3.55 7.30
CA CYS A 109 0.17 -4.57 7.03
C CYS A 109 -0.27 -5.28 8.31
N GLN A 110 0.67 -5.64 9.21
CA GLN A 110 0.37 -6.27 10.51
C GLN A 110 -0.48 -5.37 11.41
N TRP A 111 -0.16 -4.07 11.47
CA TRP A 111 -0.95 -3.08 12.22
C TRP A 111 -2.41 -3.04 11.78
N ARG A 112 -2.68 -3.28 10.50
CA ARG A 112 -4.04 -3.36 9.93
C ARG A 112 -4.69 -4.74 10.07
N GLY A 113 -4.07 -5.72 10.73
CA GLY A 113 -4.58 -7.10 10.76
C GLY A 113 -4.47 -7.81 9.40
N ALA A 114 -3.50 -7.41 8.58
CA ALA A 114 -3.23 -7.92 7.25
C ALA A 114 -1.75 -8.39 7.14
N ARG A 115 -1.33 -8.78 5.95
CA ARG A 115 0.06 -9.15 5.66
C ARG A 115 0.44 -8.74 4.24
N LEU A 116 1.73 -8.74 3.94
CA LEU A 116 2.19 -8.70 2.55
C LEU A 116 1.73 -9.99 1.84
N PRO A 117 1.44 -9.97 0.53
CA PRO A 117 1.19 -11.18 -0.24
C PRO A 117 2.46 -12.01 -0.41
N THR A 118 2.33 -13.29 -0.65
CA THR A 118 3.42 -14.08 -1.22
C THR A 118 3.56 -13.77 -2.71
N ALA A 119 4.71 -14.09 -3.30
CA ALA A 119 4.92 -13.91 -4.75
C ALA A 119 3.93 -14.73 -5.58
N ALA A 120 3.61 -15.96 -5.14
CA ALA A 120 2.62 -16.80 -5.82
C ALA A 120 1.21 -16.21 -5.77
N GLU A 121 0.80 -15.67 -4.62
CA GLU A 121 -0.48 -14.97 -4.48
C GLU A 121 -0.52 -13.72 -5.36
N TRP A 122 0.56 -12.94 -5.32
CA TRP A 122 0.69 -11.72 -6.11
C TRP A 122 0.60 -12.03 -7.62
N GLN A 123 1.37 -13.02 -8.10
CA GLN A 123 1.32 -13.46 -9.50
C GLN A 123 -0.06 -13.95 -9.91
N SER A 124 -0.69 -14.77 -9.07
CA SER A 124 -2.04 -15.26 -9.34
C SER A 124 -3.05 -14.10 -9.47
N ALA A 125 -2.95 -13.10 -8.59
CA ALA A 125 -3.85 -11.95 -8.61
C ALA A 125 -3.58 -10.99 -9.79
N ALA A 126 -2.31 -10.83 -10.18
CA ALA A 126 -1.89 -9.89 -11.22
C ALA A 126 -2.10 -10.42 -12.65
N TYR A 127 -2.00 -11.74 -12.85
CA TYR A 127 -1.95 -12.30 -14.21
C TYR A 127 -3.07 -13.29 -14.53
N VAL A 128 -3.74 -13.88 -13.54
CA VAL A 128 -4.83 -14.85 -13.78
C VAL A 128 -6.17 -14.23 -13.45
N GLU A 129 -7.05 -14.11 -14.43
CA GLU A 129 -8.39 -13.55 -14.20
C GLU A 129 -9.28 -14.55 -13.45
N GLN A 130 -9.71 -14.19 -12.24
CA GLN A 130 -10.45 -15.08 -11.34
C GLN A 130 -11.92 -14.68 -11.16
N ARG A 131 -12.35 -13.53 -11.70
CA ARG A 131 -13.76 -13.11 -11.65
C ARG A 131 -14.63 -14.09 -12.41
N SER A 132 -15.81 -14.37 -11.91
CA SER A 132 -16.79 -15.23 -12.59
C SER A 132 -17.33 -14.62 -13.87
N ASP A 133 -17.49 -13.29 -13.87
CA ASP A 133 -17.99 -12.48 -14.99
C ASP A 133 -17.10 -11.24 -15.14
N PRO A 134 -15.90 -11.39 -15.72
CA PRO A 134 -15.02 -10.25 -15.92
C PRO A 134 -15.51 -9.34 -17.05
N PRO A 135 -15.38 -8.02 -16.93
CA PRO A 135 -15.67 -7.11 -18.02
C PRO A 135 -14.67 -7.32 -19.17
N ALA A 136 -15.12 -7.08 -20.42
CA ALA A 136 -14.19 -7.05 -21.55
C ALA A 136 -13.04 -6.05 -21.29
N PRO A 137 -11.81 -6.36 -21.74
CA PRO A 137 -11.40 -7.49 -22.58
C PRO A 137 -11.01 -8.76 -21.80
N PHE A 138 -11.21 -8.79 -20.48
CA PHE A 138 -10.78 -9.90 -19.64
C PHE A 138 -11.66 -11.14 -19.81
N GLN A 139 -11.06 -12.31 -19.67
CA GLN A 139 -11.72 -13.61 -19.77
C GLN A 139 -11.38 -14.47 -18.55
N ARG A 140 -12.40 -15.08 -17.97
CA ARG A 140 -12.23 -15.95 -16.80
C ARG A 140 -11.19 -17.05 -17.03
N ALA A 141 -10.37 -17.29 -16.00
CA ALA A 141 -9.30 -18.29 -15.97
C ALA A 141 -8.17 -18.07 -17.01
N ARG A 142 -8.17 -16.95 -17.72
CA ARG A 142 -7.11 -16.62 -18.66
C ARG A 142 -5.88 -16.08 -17.92
N LEU A 143 -4.72 -16.55 -18.33
CA LEU A 143 -3.41 -16.00 -17.94
C LEU A 143 -3.02 -14.90 -18.94
N TYR A 144 -2.68 -13.74 -18.43
CA TYR A 144 -2.27 -12.57 -19.19
C TYR A 144 -0.76 -12.32 -19.07
N PRO A 145 -0.11 -11.79 -20.12
CA PRO A 145 1.33 -11.47 -20.07
C PRO A 145 1.64 -10.25 -19.20
N TYR A 146 0.66 -9.37 -18.97
CA TYR A 146 0.78 -8.17 -18.16
C TYR A 146 -0.38 -8.06 -17.17
N PRO A 147 -0.18 -7.38 -16.02
CA PRO A 147 -1.28 -7.09 -15.10
C PRO A 147 -2.40 -6.25 -15.72
N THR A 148 -2.10 -5.45 -16.74
CA THR A 148 -3.05 -4.69 -17.54
C THR A 148 -3.77 -5.50 -18.61
N GLY A 149 -3.41 -6.77 -18.81
CA GLY A 149 -4.00 -7.67 -19.81
C GLY A 149 -3.03 -8.08 -20.91
N GLU A 150 -3.45 -8.00 -22.18
CA GLU A 150 -2.66 -8.43 -23.33
C GLU A 150 -1.46 -7.50 -23.60
N THR A 151 -1.57 -6.25 -23.23
CA THR A 151 -0.57 -5.22 -23.49
C THR A 151 -0.29 -4.41 -22.21
N PRO A 152 0.86 -3.72 -22.13
CA PRO A 152 1.18 -2.85 -20.99
C PRO A 152 0.43 -1.51 -20.99
N GLN A 153 -0.42 -1.27 -21.96
CA GLN A 153 -1.12 0.02 -22.09
C GLN A 153 -1.91 0.39 -20.85
N GLY A 154 -1.82 1.66 -20.46
CA GLY A 154 -2.51 2.20 -19.29
C GLY A 154 -1.75 2.03 -17.98
N ALA A 155 -0.56 1.41 -17.99
CA ALA A 155 0.35 1.38 -16.85
C ALA A 155 1.25 2.62 -16.83
N ASN A 156 1.74 2.99 -15.66
CA ASN A 156 2.72 4.05 -15.47
C ASN A 156 4.14 3.47 -15.53
N THR A 157 4.85 3.69 -16.63
CA THR A 157 6.20 3.16 -16.91
C THR A 157 7.15 4.28 -17.31
N SER A 158 8.39 3.96 -17.70
CA SER A 158 9.30 4.93 -18.33
C SER A 158 8.93 5.27 -19.78
N ASP A 159 7.98 4.57 -20.38
CA ASP A 159 7.42 4.93 -21.68
C ASP A 159 6.53 6.17 -21.55
N PRO A 160 6.24 6.90 -22.63
CA PRO A 160 5.42 8.10 -22.53
C PRO A 160 4.04 7.83 -21.94
N ASP A 161 3.76 8.43 -20.79
CA ASP A 161 2.48 8.46 -20.11
C ASP A 161 2.27 9.84 -19.42
N PRO A 162 1.12 10.11 -18.78
CA PRO A 162 0.85 11.41 -18.16
C PRO A 162 1.67 11.70 -16.90
N TRP A 163 2.36 10.72 -16.31
CA TRP A 163 2.98 10.87 -15.00
C TRP A 163 4.51 10.85 -15.09
N PRO A 164 5.20 11.93 -14.73
CA PRO A 164 6.67 11.94 -14.75
C PRO A 164 7.31 11.09 -13.63
N ARG A 165 6.52 10.67 -12.65
CA ARG A 165 6.89 9.83 -11.50
C ARG A 165 5.68 8.95 -11.12
N ALA A 166 5.61 8.47 -9.87
CA ALA A 166 4.47 7.67 -9.42
C ALA A 166 3.13 8.39 -9.66
N ALA A 167 2.21 7.70 -10.31
CA ALA A 167 0.83 8.14 -10.47
C ALA A 167 0.09 8.07 -9.14
N PRO A 168 -0.98 8.85 -8.94
CA PRO A 168 -1.91 8.61 -7.84
C PRO A 168 -2.43 7.17 -7.89
N ALA A 169 -2.50 6.52 -6.75
CA ALA A 169 -2.91 5.12 -6.64
C ALA A 169 -4.31 4.92 -7.22
N GLY A 170 -4.42 4.03 -8.21
CA GLY A 170 -5.67 3.79 -8.92
C GLY A 170 -5.95 4.74 -10.09
N ALA A 171 -5.03 5.62 -10.46
CA ALA A 171 -5.18 6.49 -11.62
C ALA A 171 -4.83 5.81 -12.95
N THR A 172 -4.15 4.67 -12.91
CA THR A 172 -3.83 3.85 -14.09
C THR A 172 -5.04 3.04 -14.56
N ALA A 173 -4.88 2.23 -15.59
CA ALA A 173 -5.95 1.34 -16.05
C ALA A 173 -6.20 0.21 -15.02
N ALA A 174 -7.48 -0.10 -14.78
CA ALA A 174 -7.85 -1.29 -14.02
C ALA A 174 -7.41 -2.55 -14.78
N GLY A 175 -6.65 -3.39 -14.12
CA GLY A 175 -6.08 -4.61 -14.70
C GLY A 175 -6.87 -5.87 -14.41
N VAL A 176 -6.16 -6.98 -14.49
CA VAL A 176 -6.64 -8.31 -14.14
C VAL A 176 -7.26 -8.29 -12.74
N ASN A 177 -8.36 -8.98 -12.56
CA ASN A 177 -9.16 -9.00 -11.33
C ASN A 177 -9.67 -7.64 -10.85
N GLY A 178 -9.56 -6.57 -11.65
CA GLY A 178 -9.97 -5.22 -11.26
C GLY A 178 -9.04 -4.54 -10.26
N LEU A 179 -7.85 -5.09 -10.06
CA LEU A 179 -6.78 -4.46 -9.29
C LEU A 179 -6.09 -3.36 -10.13
N PHE A 180 -5.61 -2.32 -9.47
CA PHE A 180 -4.88 -1.24 -10.10
C PHE A 180 -3.40 -1.34 -9.74
N ASP A 181 -2.56 -0.79 -10.62
CA ASP A 181 -1.14 -0.59 -10.36
C ASP A 181 -0.36 -1.88 -9.98
N MET A 182 -0.91 -3.09 -10.31
CA MET A 182 -0.18 -4.35 -10.14
C MET A 182 1.02 -4.43 -11.10
N GLY A 183 1.02 -3.64 -12.15
CA GLY A 183 2.13 -3.52 -13.07
C GLY A 183 2.60 -2.07 -13.16
N ALA A 184 3.91 -1.88 -13.04
CA ALA A 184 4.58 -0.58 -13.01
C ALA A 184 4.16 0.28 -11.80
N ASN A 185 3.99 1.57 -11.95
CA ASN A 185 3.82 2.55 -10.89
C ASN A 185 4.93 2.44 -9.82
N VAL A 186 4.80 1.58 -8.80
CA VAL A 186 5.92 1.30 -7.87
C VAL A 186 6.14 -0.20 -7.70
N TRP A 187 7.40 -0.63 -7.52
CA TRP A 187 7.72 -1.99 -7.10
C TRP A 187 7.02 -2.30 -5.78
N GLU A 188 6.51 -3.53 -5.65
CA GLU A 188 5.83 -3.95 -4.45
C GLU A 188 6.60 -5.04 -3.70
N TRP A 189 6.82 -4.82 -2.40
CA TRP A 189 7.34 -5.84 -1.51
C TRP A 189 6.37 -7.01 -1.38
N VAL A 190 6.89 -8.24 -1.48
CA VAL A 190 6.17 -9.48 -1.14
C VAL A 190 6.94 -10.28 -0.10
N GLN A 191 6.30 -11.30 0.52
CA GLN A 191 6.89 -12.03 1.65
C GLN A 191 8.12 -12.87 1.30
N ASP A 192 8.26 -13.25 0.05
CA ASP A 192 9.28 -14.22 -0.38
C ASP A 192 10.69 -13.69 -0.18
N ALA A 193 11.56 -14.58 0.30
CA ALA A 193 12.93 -14.29 0.65
C ALA A 193 13.90 -15.19 -0.09
N GLN A 194 15.09 -14.64 -0.36
CA GLN A 194 16.27 -15.38 -0.79
C GLN A 194 17.46 -14.85 0.04
N GLY A 195 17.82 -15.57 1.09
CA GLY A 195 18.77 -15.08 2.07
C GLY A 195 18.29 -13.78 2.73
N GLU A 196 19.10 -12.73 2.68
CA GLU A 196 18.79 -11.41 3.24
C GLU A 196 17.94 -10.55 2.30
N GLU A 197 17.72 -10.99 1.08
CA GLU A 197 16.91 -10.28 0.10
C GLU A 197 15.44 -10.62 0.20
N ARG A 198 14.60 -9.71 -0.24
CA ARG A 198 13.15 -9.86 -0.37
C ARG A 198 12.74 -9.63 -1.81
N ARG A 199 11.79 -10.44 -2.28
CA ARG A 199 11.28 -10.32 -3.63
C ARG A 199 10.44 -9.07 -3.79
N THR A 200 10.55 -8.42 -4.96
CA THR A 200 9.71 -7.30 -5.38
C THR A 200 9.02 -7.65 -6.69
N MET A 201 7.80 -7.16 -6.88
CA MET A 201 6.94 -7.51 -8.00
C MET A 201 6.47 -6.25 -8.74
N GLY A 202 6.12 -6.41 -10.00
CA GLY A 202 5.34 -5.46 -10.79
C GLY A 202 6.15 -4.47 -11.64
N GLY A 203 7.40 -4.18 -11.34
CA GLY A 203 8.11 -3.07 -11.99
C GLY A 203 7.78 -1.71 -11.36
N SER A 204 8.17 -0.63 -12.00
CA SER A 204 7.81 0.73 -11.56
C SER A 204 7.88 1.73 -12.72
N TRP A 205 7.38 2.95 -12.47
CA TRP A 205 7.46 4.09 -13.39
C TRP A 205 8.88 4.38 -13.92
N TRP A 206 9.91 3.90 -13.21
CA TRP A 206 11.32 4.08 -13.57
C TRP A 206 11.77 3.16 -14.70
N TYR A 207 11.03 2.10 -14.99
CA TYR A 207 11.43 1.05 -15.92
C TYR A 207 10.42 0.89 -17.07
N GLY A 208 10.93 0.38 -18.21
CA GLY A 208 10.06 0.01 -19.33
C GLY A 208 9.12 -1.15 -18.98
N ALA A 209 8.08 -1.30 -19.76
CA ALA A 209 6.97 -2.24 -19.54
C ALA A 209 7.40 -3.72 -19.41
N HIS A 210 8.60 -4.10 -19.90
CA HIS A 210 9.10 -5.48 -19.76
C HIS A 210 9.23 -5.91 -18.29
N GLN A 211 9.46 -4.95 -17.36
CA GLN A 211 9.57 -5.25 -15.92
C GLN A 211 8.22 -5.66 -15.28
N MET A 212 7.10 -5.41 -15.95
CA MET A 212 5.77 -5.82 -15.51
C MET A 212 5.42 -7.28 -15.86
N ARG A 213 6.26 -7.98 -16.59
CA ARG A 213 5.95 -9.33 -17.07
C ARG A 213 6.00 -10.36 -15.96
N ALA A 214 5.20 -11.42 -16.09
CA ALA A 214 5.11 -12.50 -15.10
C ALA A 214 6.43 -13.28 -14.89
N ASP A 215 7.30 -13.30 -15.88
CA ASP A 215 8.58 -14.00 -15.88
C ASP A 215 9.74 -13.18 -15.26
N VAL A 216 9.48 -11.92 -14.91
CA VAL A 216 10.50 -11.07 -14.24
C VAL A 216 10.62 -11.44 -12.77
N VAL A 217 11.87 -11.63 -12.35
CA VAL A 217 12.22 -11.91 -10.95
C VAL A 217 13.19 -10.84 -10.47
N ALA A 218 12.81 -10.12 -9.43
CA ALA A 218 13.61 -9.07 -8.83
C ALA A 218 13.67 -9.23 -7.31
N TYR A 219 14.88 -9.16 -6.77
CA TYR A 219 15.15 -9.16 -5.34
C TYR A 219 15.89 -7.90 -4.95
N LYS A 220 15.69 -7.47 -3.70
CA LYS A 220 16.40 -6.33 -3.12
C LYS A 220 16.72 -6.65 -1.66
N PRO A 221 17.83 -6.13 -1.11
CA PRO A 221 18.09 -6.23 0.33
C PRO A 221 16.87 -5.82 1.14
N ALA A 222 16.53 -6.54 2.20
CA ALA A 222 15.36 -6.23 3.03
C ALA A 222 15.39 -4.82 3.63
N SER A 223 16.59 -4.26 3.80
CA SER A 223 16.82 -2.88 4.27
C SER A 223 16.76 -1.82 3.16
N PHE A 224 16.63 -2.23 1.89
CA PHE A 224 16.58 -1.29 0.78
C PHE A 224 15.30 -0.46 0.79
N TYR A 225 15.41 0.82 0.43
CA TYR A 225 14.30 1.74 0.25
C TYR A 225 14.66 2.79 -0.81
N ALA A 226 13.72 3.13 -1.67
CA ALA A 226 13.95 4.09 -2.77
C ALA A 226 12.62 4.73 -3.22
N VAL A 227 12.74 5.75 -4.08
CA VAL A 227 11.62 6.54 -4.60
C VAL A 227 10.57 5.75 -5.38
N TYR A 228 10.85 4.52 -5.76
CA TYR A 228 9.99 3.70 -6.61
C TYR A 228 9.62 2.34 -6.00
N ILE A 229 9.73 2.18 -4.68
CA ILE A 229 9.36 0.93 -4.00
C ILE A 229 8.36 1.20 -2.88
N GLY A 230 7.22 0.52 -2.96
CA GLY A 230 6.10 0.55 -2.05
C GLY A 230 5.58 -0.86 -1.79
N PHE A 231 4.28 -1.00 -1.54
CA PHE A 231 3.65 -2.29 -1.21
C PHE A 231 2.13 -2.19 -1.19
N ARG A 232 1.46 -3.35 -1.18
CA ARG A 232 0.05 -3.52 -0.82
C ARG A 232 -0.14 -4.66 0.16
N CYS A 233 -1.27 -4.71 0.85
CA CYS A 233 -1.58 -5.75 1.81
C CYS A 233 -2.70 -6.67 1.33
N VAL A 234 -2.70 -7.88 1.92
CA VAL A 234 -3.77 -8.87 1.76
C VAL A 234 -4.22 -9.39 3.12
N ARG A 235 -5.48 -9.84 3.21
CA ARG A 235 -6.00 -10.54 4.38
C ARG A 235 -6.95 -11.67 3.96
N PRO A 236 -7.14 -12.70 4.78
CA PRO A 236 -8.16 -13.72 4.52
C PRO A 236 -9.55 -13.08 4.37
N VAL A 237 -10.39 -13.70 3.55
CA VAL A 237 -11.83 -13.39 3.53
C VAL A 237 -12.41 -13.89 4.86
N PRO A 238 -13.21 -13.08 5.59
CA PRO A 238 -13.86 -13.48 6.83
C PRO A 238 -14.77 -14.71 6.68
#